data_6e067866dd50469217539bc4b84a6d32
#
_entry.id   6e067866dd50469217539bc4b84a6d32
#
_cell.length_a   1.000
_cell.length_b   1.000
_cell.length_c   1.000
_cell.angle_alpha   90.00
_cell.angle_beta   90.00
_cell.angle_gamma   90.00
#
_symmetry.space_group_name_H-M   'P 1'
#
loop_
_entity.id
_entity.type
_entity.pdbx_description
1 polymer ?
#
loop_
_entity_poly.entity_id
_entity_poly.type
_entity_poly.pdbx_seq_one_letter_code
_entity_poly.pdbx_strand_id
1 'polypeptide(L)'
;MKKSLSILFLFLSVVTFAQEIRFARIDSLLHYLYENDKFMGSLCIRQGDEVVFKQAYGFSEATKGVRANGATKYKIGSISKTFTATMIMQLVEDKKILLTTKLNRFFPKIDQSDKITIEHLLYQRTGIKDYANADATLTDVLDKPNMKELIMNKIENYSSMFEPDTKHEYSNSNYFILGLIIEKITKKSYAENLKTRISDKLELKNTYYTNEKTDISKRESYSYTFNDEYWDKIDEWNNDIAFSSGGIISTPEDLTKFIRALFKGNLVTPASLELMKTLKDTYGMALIRFPFGERKFYGHNGKIEGFGSSMGYYEKDDLTISLLVNGENYSQNDIMIGILSIYYKLPYPFPNFKKLDAELIQKYSGTFASKDIPLKITVFEKEGNLLAQATGQPSFPLTFSRDDVFVFVQAGIEMEFTSNTSFILKQGGKKFNFTKE
;
A
#
# COMPACT_ATOMS: atom_id res chain seq x y z
N MET A 1 -46.06 -22.58 -11.74
CA MET A 1 -44.77 -22.81 -11.01
C MET A 1 -43.55 -23.06 -11.89
N LYS A 2 -43.65 -23.70 -13.08
CA LYS A 2 -42.45 -23.98 -13.96
C LYS A 2 -41.81 -22.73 -14.60
N LYS A 3 -42.57 -21.63 -14.86
CA LYS A 3 -42.02 -20.42 -15.49
C LYS A 3 -41.16 -19.54 -14.54
N SER A 4 -41.44 -19.56 -13.24
CA SER A 4 -40.65 -18.80 -12.24
C SER A 4 -39.27 -19.41 -11.98
N LEU A 5 -39.14 -20.73 -12.11
CA LEU A 5 -37.87 -21.44 -11.91
C LEU A 5 -36.89 -21.16 -13.06
N SER A 6 -37.40 -21.08 -14.31
CA SER A 6 -36.55 -20.79 -15.49
C SER A 6 -36.00 -19.37 -15.51
N ILE A 7 -36.74 -18.37 -14.99
CA ILE A 7 -36.29 -16.98 -14.87
C ILE A 7 -35.19 -16.86 -13.80
N LEU A 8 -35.33 -17.60 -12.69
CA LEU A 8 -34.31 -17.60 -11.63
C LEU A 8 -32.97 -18.23 -12.11
N PHE A 9 -33.03 -19.31 -12.89
CA PHE A 9 -31.85 -19.91 -13.50
C PHE A 9 -31.16 -19.00 -14.52
N LEU A 10 -31.91 -18.25 -15.31
CA LEU A 10 -31.36 -17.28 -16.27
C LEU A 10 -30.67 -16.11 -15.57
N PHE A 11 -31.23 -15.61 -14.48
CA PHE A 11 -30.60 -14.54 -13.68
C PHE A 11 -29.31 -15.00 -12.98
N LEU A 12 -29.25 -16.22 -12.44
CA LEU A 12 -28.02 -16.77 -11.87
C LEU A 12 -26.92 -16.94 -12.92
N SER A 13 -27.25 -17.41 -14.12
CA SER A 13 -26.25 -17.61 -15.18
C SER A 13 -25.69 -16.30 -15.73
N VAL A 14 -26.49 -15.24 -15.79
CA VAL A 14 -26.02 -13.90 -16.23
C VAL A 14 -25.12 -13.25 -15.18
N VAL A 15 -25.39 -13.45 -13.89
CA VAL A 15 -24.56 -12.91 -12.80
C VAL A 15 -23.20 -13.63 -12.75
N THR A 16 -23.16 -14.94 -12.87
CA THR A 16 -21.89 -15.70 -12.90
C THR A 16 -21.05 -15.35 -14.12
N PHE A 17 -21.63 -15.23 -15.30
CA PHE A 17 -20.93 -14.87 -16.52
C PHE A 17 -20.36 -13.43 -16.46
N ALA A 18 -21.11 -12.46 -15.92
CA ALA A 18 -20.62 -11.10 -15.73
C ALA A 18 -19.50 -10.99 -14.68
N GLN A 19 -19.46 -11.90 -13.71
CA GLN A 19 -18.41 -11.99 -12.71
C GLN A 19 -17.13 -12.58 -13.31
N GLU A 20 -17.24 -13.62 -14.11
CA GLU A 20 -16.10 -14.22 -14.83
C GLU A 20 -15.43 -13.21 -15.78
N ILE A 21 -16.19 -12.44 -16.56
CA ILE A 21 -15.65 -11.39 -17.45
C ILE A 21 -14.86 -10.33 -16.67
N ARG A 22 -15.34 -9.92 -15.51
CA ARG A 22 -14.68 -8.92 -14.66
C ARG A 22 -13.32 -9.41 -14.18
N PHE A 23 -13.23 -10.64 -13.69
CA PHE A 23 -11.98 -11.19 -13.18
C PHE A 23 -11.01 -11.51 -14.32
N ALA A 24 -11.49 -11.97 -15.46
CA ALA A 24 -10.67 -12.12 -16.67
C ALA A 24 -10.05 -10.79 -17.12
N ARG A 25 -10.77 -9.66 -16.97
CA ARG A 25 -10.23 -8.35 -17.32
C ARG A 25 -9.19 -7.84 -16.31
N ILE A 26 -9.35 -8.13 -15.00
CA ILE A 26 -8.33 -7.87 -13.99
C ILE A 26 -7.07 -8.69 -14.29
N ASP A 27 -7.23 -9.97 -14.60
CA ASP A 27 -6.13 -10.85 -15.00
C ASP A 27 -5.40 -10.31 -16.23
N SER A 28 -6.15 -9.91 -17.27
CA SER A 28 -5.59 -9.30 -18.47
C SER A 28 -4.82 -8.01 -18.20
N LEU A 29 -5.31 -7.14 -17.29
CA LEU A 29 -4.59 -5.93 -16.90
C LEU A 29 -3.25 -6.27 -16.24
N LEU A 30 -3.26 -7.17 -15.26
CA LEU A 30 -2.04 -7.51 -14.51
C LEU A 30 -1.04 -8.28 -15.36
N HIS A 31 -1.52 -9.15 -16.24
CA HIS A 31 -0.69 -9.84 -17.22
C HIS A 31 -0.04 -8.84 -18.20
N TYR A 32 -0.83 -7.89 -18.71
CA TYR A 32 -0.32 -6.81 -19.57
C TYR A 32 0.75 -5.96 -18.89
N LEU A 33 0.54 -5.60 -17.60
CA LEU A 33 1.54 -4.86 -16.82
C LEU A 33 2.82 -5.68 -16.63
N TYR A 34 2.70 -6.97 -16.36
CA TYR A 34 3.83 -7.87 -16.23
C TYR A 34 4.61 -8.02 -17.55
N GLU A 35 3.94 -8.25 -18.67
CA GLU A 35 4.54 -8.38 -20.01
C GLU A 35 5.24 -7.10 -20.50
N ASN A 36 4.91 -5.95 -19.91
CA ASN A 36 5.55 -4.67 -20.19
C ASN A 36 6.57 -4.25 -19.10
N ASP A 37 7.03 -5.17 -18.26
CA ASP A 37 7.98 -4.92 -17.17
C ASP A 37 7.53 -3.81 -16.19
N LYS A 38 6.24 -3.71 -15.94
CA LYS A 38 5.67 -2.70 -15.04
C LYS A 38 5.47 -3.20 -13.63
N PHE A 39 5.38 -4.52 -13.46
CA PHE A 39 5.05 -5.08 -12.17
C PHE A 39 5.37 -6.58 -12.10
N MET A 40 5.85 -7.03 -10.94
CA MET A 40 5.82 -8.43 -10.49
C MET A 40 5.19 -8.48 -9.10
N GLY A 41 4.31 -9.46 -8.85
CA GLY A 41 3.64 -9.56 -7.56
C GLY A 41 2.41 -10.46 -7.57
N SER A 42 1.61 -10.35 -6.53
CA SER A 42 0.41 -11.17 -6.32
C SER A 42 -0.77 -10.34 -5.82
N LEU A 43 -1.95 -10.66 -6.33
CA LEU A 43 -3.23 -10.05 -5.94
C LEU A 43 -4.15 -11.10 -5.33
N CYS A 44 -4.85 -10.75 -4.24
CA CYS A 44 -6.00 -11.46 -3.74
C CYS A 44 -7.17 -10.51 -3.52
N ILE A 45 -8.36 -10.88 -4.01
CA ILE A 45 -9.63 -10.22 -3.74
C ILE A 45 -10.53 -11.23 -3.05
N ARG A 46 -11.12 -10.82 -1.93
CA ARG A 46 -12.07 -11.62 -1.16
C ARG A 46 -13.36 -10.82 -0.99
N GLN A 47 -14.49 -11.47 -1.20
CA GLN A 47 -15.81 -10.93 -0.91
C GLN A 47 -16.52 -11.84 0.09
N GLY A 48 -16.84 -11.30 1.26
CA GLY A 48 -17.29 -12.12 2.37
C GLY A 48 -16.21 -13.14 2.76
N ASP A 49 -16.61 -14.42 2.87
CA ASP A 49 -15.72 -15.53 3.21
C ASP A 49 -15.00 -16.13 1.98
N GLU A 50 -15.37 -15.73 0.76
CA GLU A 50 -14.86 -16.32 -0.47
C GLU A 50 -13.70 -15.54 -1.07
N VAL A 51 -12.65 -16.24 -1.49
CA VAL A 51 -11.61 -15.71 -2.37
C VAL A 51 -12.17 -15.75 -3.79
N VAL A 52 -12.49 -14.57 -4.33
CA VAL A 52 -13.09 -14.42 -5.67
C VAL A 52 -12.05 -14.21 -6.77
N PHE A 53 -10.84 -13.81 -6.39
CA PHE A 53 -9.69 -13.71 -7.30
C PHE A 53 -8.38 -13.89 -6.55
N LYS A 54 -7.47 -14.70 -7.09
CA LYS A 54 -6.11 -14.89 -6.56
C LYS A 54 -5.17 -15.29 -7.69
N GLN A 55 -4.22 -14.41 -8.02
CA GLN A 55 -3.23 -14.63 -9.08
C GLN A 55 -1.87 -14.05 -8.69
N ALA A 56 -0.81 -14.55 -9.33
CA ALA A 56 0.56 -14.07 -9.21
C ALA A 56 1.21 -13.92 -10.58
N TYR A 57 2.06 -12.92 -10.73
CA TYR A 57 2.72 -12.56 -11.98
C TYR A 57 4.21 -12.37 -11.75
N GLY A 58 5.03 -12.82 -12.70
CA GLY A 58 6.48 -12.71 -12.63
C GLY A 58 7.13 -13.79 -11.77
N PHE A 59 8.17 -13.42 -11.06
CA PHE A 59 9.09 -14.34 -10.39
C PHE A 59 9.20 -14.04 -8.90
N SER A 60 9.32 -15.09 -8.08
CA SER A 60 9.80 -15.00 -6.69
C SER A 60 11.33 -14.96 -6.65
N GLU A 61 11.99 -15.61 -7.63
CA GLU A 61 13.45 -15.58 -7.86
C GLU A 61 13.69 -15.45 -9.37
N ALA A 62 13.92 -14.22 -9.86
CA ALA A 62 14.04 -13.95 -11.29
C ALA A 62 15.29 -14.57 -11.91
N THR A 63 16.44 -14.51 -11.22
CA THR A 63 17.73 -15.02 -11.73
C THR A 63 17.69 -16.53 -11.99
N LYS A 64 16.93 -17.28 -11.17
CA LYS A 64 16.75 -18.73 -11.33
C LYS A 64 15.48 -19.12 -12.06
N GLY A 65 14.68 -18.15 -12.52
CA GLY A 65 13.43 -18.41 -13.21
C GLY A 65 12.32 -19.03 -12.34
N VAL A 66 12.39 -18.87 -10.99
CA VAL A 66 11.36 -19.41 -10.10
C VAL A 66 10.14 -18.52 -10.14
N ARG A 67 9.05 -19.02 -10.74
CA ARG A 67 7.79 -18.27 -10.87
C ARG A 67 7.13 -18.03 -9.53
N ALA A 68 6.55 -16.83 -9.36
CA ALA A 68 5.63 -16.55 -8.27
C ALA A 68 4.32 -17.33 -8.46
N ASN A 69 3.65 -17.63 -7.35
CA ASN A 69 2.35 -18.31 -7.35
C ASN A 69 1.46 -17.77 -6.22
N GLY A 70 0.20 -18.22 -6.14
CA GLY A 70 -0.76 -17.72 -5.15
C GLY A 70 -0.40 -17.98 -3.68
N ALA A 71 0.70 -18.69 -3.39
CA ALA A 71 1.23 -18.92 -2.04
C ALA A 71 2.61 -18.27 -1.83
N THR A 72 3.09 -17.49 -2.80
CA THR A 72 4.34 -16.72 -2.66
C THR A 72 4.19 -15.69 -1.55
N LYS A 73 5.23 -15.60 -0.72
CA LYS A 73 5.28 -14.75 0.46
C LYS A 73 6.17 -13.53 0.19
N TYR A 74 5.77 -12.41 0.73
CA TYR A 74 6.43 -11.12 0.55
C TYR A 74 6.65 -10.45 1.90
N LYS A 75 7.70 -9.65 2.05
CA LYS A 75 7.79 -8.67 3.14
C LYS A 75 6.70 -7.61 2.93
N ILE A 76 5.87 -7.35 3.94
CA ILE A 76 4.69 -6.49 3.78
C ILE A 76 4.90 -5.04 4.24
N GLY A 77 6.14 -4.70 4.64
CA GLY A 77 6.45 -3.34 5.07
C GLY A 77 5.48 -2.83 6.13
N SER A 78 5.10 -1.58 6.02
CA SER A 78 4.29 -0.89 7.05
C SER A 78 2.90 -1.47 7.31
N ILE A 79 2.39 -2.40 6.50
CA ILE A 79 1.18 -3.17 6.86
C ILE A 79 1.40 -3.91 8.19
N SER A 80 2.65 -4.25 8.54
CA SER A 80 3.04 -4.82 9.84
C SER A 80 2.54 -4.00 11.03
N LYS A 81 2.43 -2.67 10.87
CA LYS A 81 1.92 -1.78 11.91
C LYS A 81 0.48 -2.11 12.31
N THR A 82 -0.35 -2.54 11.36
CA THR A 82 -1.73 -2.91 11.67
C THR A 82 -1.78 -4.16 12.58
N PHE A 83 -0.88 -5.13 12.35
CA PHE A 83 -0.73 -6.29 13.25
C PHE A 83 -0.23 -5.86 14.64
N THR A 84 0.78 -5.00 14.70
CA THR A 84 1.33 -4.48 15.96
C THR A 84 0.28 -3.70 16.75
N ALA A 85 -0.48 -2.80 16.10
CA ALA A 85 -1.58 -2.08 16.74
C ALA A 85 -2.66 -3.02 17.25
N THR A 86 -3.03 -4.04 16.47
CA THR A 86 -3.99 -5.07 16.89
C THR A 86 -3.53 -5.78 18.17
N MET A 87 -2.26 -6.19 18.25
CA MET A 87 -1.71 -6.83 19.44
C MET A 87 -1.67 -5.89 20.65
N ILE A 88 -1.35 -4.61 20.46
CA ILE A 88 -1.42 -3.61 21.54
C ILE A 88 -2.86 -3.45 22.03
N MET A 89 -3.84 -3.34 21.13
CA MET A 89 -5.24 -3.22 21.53
C MET A 89 -5.75 -4.45 22.26
N GLN A 90 -5.32 -5.65 21.89
CA GLN A 90 -5.58 -6.87 22.68
C GLN A 90 -4.98 -6.80 24.07
N LEU A 91 -3.77 -6.26 24.24
CA LEU A 91 -3.16 -6.06 25.57
C LEU A 91 -3.92 -5.02 26.39
N VAL A 92 -4.52 -4.02 25.74
CA VAL A 92 -5.41 -3.04 26.40
C VAL A 92 -6.69 -3.74 26.89
N GLU A 93 -7.31 -4.57 26.06
CA GLU A 93 -8.49 -5.36 26.42
C GLU A 93 -8.19 -6.38 27.53
N ASP A 94 -7.01 -7.00 27.50
CA ASP A 94 -6.49 -7.88 28.55
C ASP A 94 -6.14 -7.11 29.87
N LYS A 95 -6.30 -5.78 29.90
CA LYS A 95 -5.93 -4.89 31.01
C LYS A 95 -4.46 -4.98 31.45
N LYS A 96 -3.58 -5.34 30.51
CA LYS A 96 -2.13 -5.41 30.73
C LYS A 96 -1.46 -4.05 30.60
N ILE A 97 -2.07 -3.15 29.82
CA ILE A 97 -1.64 -1.78 29.56
C ILE A 97 -2.86 -0.89 29.33
N LEU A 98 -2.72 0.41 29.52
CA LEU A 98 -3.74 1.40 29.16
C LEU A 98 -3.23 2.27 28.01
N LEU A 99 -4.13 2.81 27.20
CA LEU A 99 -3.78 3.78 26.17
C LEU A 99 -3.10 5.03 26.77
N THR A 100 -3.47 5.40 27.98
CA THR A 100 -2.90 6.51 28.73
C THR A 100 -1.59 6.17 29.47
N THR A 101 -1.13 4.92 29.42
CA THR A 101 0.16 4.52 30.04
C THR A 101 1.30 5.31 29.41
N LYS A 102 2.12 5.94 30.26
CA LYS A 102 3.26 6.74 29.84
C LYS A 102 4.43 5.85 29.38
N LEU A 103 5.14 6.34 28.34
CA LEU A 103 6.26 5.64 27.72
C LEU A 103 7.43 5.43 28.70
N ASN A 104 7.66 6.36 29.63
CA ASN A 104 8.73 6.29 30.61
C ASN A 104 8.67 5.06 31.53
N ARG A 105 7.48 4.41 31.65
CA ARG A 105 7.34 3.10 32.33
C ARG A 105 8.22 2.01 31.70
N PHE A 106 8.49 2.11 30.42
CA PHE A 106 9.21 1.10 29.64
C PHE A 106 10.57 1.60 29.16
N PHE A 107 10.64 2.86 28.78
CA PHE A 107 11.80 3.50 28.14
C PHE A 107 12.01 4.93 28.68
N PRO A 108 12.50 5.07 29.93
CA PRO A 108 12.63 6.37 30.59
C PRO A 108 13.69 7.30 29.98
N LYS A 109 14.60 6.76 29.16
CA LYS A 109 15.66 7.54 28.51
C LYS A 109 15.19 8.26 27.23
N ILE A 110 14.04 7.88 26.66
CA ILE A 110 13.50 8.58 25.48
C ILE A 110 13.05 9.96 25.93
N ASP A 111 13.46 10.97 25.17
CA ASP A 111 13.08 12.36 25.41
C ASP A 111 11.55 12.53 25.44
N GLN A 112 11.05 13.29 26.41
CA GLN A 112 9.63 13.48 26.71
C GLN A 112 8.82 12.18 26.97
N SER A 113 9.46 11.07 27.34
CA SER A 113 8.80 9.80 27.61
C SER A 113 7.77 9.86 28.76
N ASP A 114 7.89 10.81 29.67
CA ASP A 114 6.93 11.10 30.74
C ASP A 114 5.64 11.79 30.25
N LYS A 115 5.65 12.36 29.05
CA LYS A 115 4.49 12.97 28.37
C LYS A 115 3.87 12.02 27.33
N ILE A 116 4.69 11.25 26.64
CA ILE A 116 4.27 10.33 25.57
C ILE A 116 3.44 9.18 26.15
N THR A 117 2.32 8.85 25.52
CA THR A 117 1.44 7.72 25.87
C THR A 117 1.47 6.63 24.82
N ILE A 118 0.93 5.44 25.14
CA ILE A 118 0.69 4.36 24.16
C ILE A 118 -0.22 4.86 23.02
N GLU A 119 -1.22 5.67 23.35
CA GLU A 119 -2.11 6.27 22.34
C GLU A 119 -1.33 7.16 21.36
N HIS A 120 -0.42 8.00 21.85
CA HIS A 120 0.41 8.86 20.98
C HIS A 120 1.28 8.04 20.05
N LEU A 121 1.85 6.90 20.50
CA LEU A 121 2.62 5.98 19.66
C LEU A 121 1.74 5.40 18.53
N LEU A 122 0.54 4.91 18.86
CA LEU A 122 -0.39 4.31 17.90
C LEU A 122 -0.85 5.31 16.83
N TYR A 123 -1.12 6.56 17.22
CA TYR A 123 -1.56 7.63 16.32
C TYR A 123 -0.42 8.42 15.65
N GLN A 124 0.86 8.03 15.85
CA GLN A 124 2.00 8.73 15.25
C GLN A 124 2.11 10.22 15.69
N ARG A 125 1.86 10.51 16.97
CA ARG A 125 1.79 11.88 17.52
C ARG A 125 2.77 12.10 18.67
N THR A 126 3.95 11.46 18.62
CA THR A 126 4.91 11.47 19.72
C THR A 126 5.97 12.54 19.65
N GLY A 127 6.32 13.02 18.47
CA GLY A 127 7.52 13.81 18.24
C GLY A 127 8.83 12.99 18.18
N ILE A 128 8.80 11.69 18.34
CA ILE A 128 9.99 10.83 18.23
C ILE A 128 10.45 10.78 16.76
N LYS A 129 11.71 11.14 16.51
CA LYS A 129 12.32 11.12 15.19
C LYS A 129 12.30 9.74 14.58
N ASP A 130 12.04 9.64 13.28
CA ASP A 130 12.02 8.36 12.56
C ASP A 130 13.46 7.85 12.33
N TYR A 131 13.81 6.74 12.95
CA TYR A 131 15.15 6.14 12.80
C TYR A 131 15.42 5.68 11.37
N ALA A 132 14.39 5.31 10.61
CA ALA A 132 14.55 4.75 9.28
C ALA A 132 14.89 5.81 8.22
N ASN A 133 14.48 7.07 8.44
CA ASN A 133 14.70 8.18 7.52
C ASN A 133 15.72 9.19 8.04
N ALA A 134 16.18 9.05 9.29
CA ALA A 134 16.95 10.09 9.97
C ALA A 134 18.42 10.15 9.56
N ASP A 135 19.00 9.05 9.07
CA ASP A 135 20.42 8.96 8.76
C ASP A 135 20.69 7.94 7.65
N ALA A 136 21.47 8.33 6.65
CA ALA A 136 22.04 7.44 5.65
C ALA A 136 22.93 6.32 6.26
N THR A 137 23.33 6.46 7.54
CA THR A 137 24.20 5.53 8.27
C THR A 137 23.55 4.21 8.66
N LEU A 138 22.23 4.01 8.43
CA LEU A 138 21.64 2.66 8.55
C LEU A 138 22.19 1.70 7.48
N THR A 139 22.59 2.22 6.32
CA THR A 139 23.22 1.42 5.25
C THR A 139 24.54 0.77 5.71
N ASP A 140 25.29 1.41 6.61
CA ASP A 140 26.59 0.93 7.11
C ASP A 140 26.46 -0.18 8.18
N VAL A 141 25.23 -0.48 8.61
CA VAL A 141 24.97 -1.43 9.71
C VAL A 141 23.98 -2.53 9.36
N LEU A 142 23.64 -2.72 8.08
CA LEU A 142 22.56 -3.60 7.62
C LEU A 142 22.66 -5.06 8.07
N ASP A 143 23.86 -5.56 8.40
CA ASP A 143 24.10 -6.96 8.79
C ASP A 143 24.74 -7.13 10.19
N LYS A 144 24.69 -6.10 11.06
CA LYS A 144 25.26 -6.24 12.42
C LYS A 144 24.36 -7.10 13.32
N PRO A 145 24.95 -7.88 14.22
CA PRO A 145 24.23 -8.54 15.29
C PRO A 145 23.62 -7.48 16.24
N ASN A 146 22.53 -7.82 16.92
CA ASN A 146 21.84 -6.96 17.90
C ASN A 146 21.22 -5.68 17.32
N MET A 147 20.68 -5.74 16.10
CA MET A 147 20.07 -4.58 15.42
C MET A 147 19.00 -3.89 16.26
N LYS A 148 18.16 -4.65 17.00
CA LYS A 148 17.12 -4.06 17.85
C LYS A 148 17.72 -3.15 18.94
N GLU A 149 18.83 -3.55 19.56
CA GLU A 149 19.51 -2.76 20.58
C GLU A 149 20.15 -1.50 19.97
N LEU A 150 20.80 -1.65 18.82
CA LEU A 150 21.42 -0.52 18.10
C LEU A 150 20.37 0.55 17.73
N ILE A 151 19.22 0.12 17.20
CA ILE A 151 18.13 1.02 16.84
C ILE A 151 17.55 1.68 18.08
N MET A 152 17.32 0.92 19.16
CA MET A 152 16.80 1.47 20.40
C MET A 152 17.74 2.50 21.01
N ASN A 153 19.05 2.23 21.04
CA ASN A 153 20.07 3.20 21.48
C ASN A 153 20.04 4.49 20.61
N LYS A 154 19.81 4.36 19.29
CA LYS A 154 19.64 5.51 18.41
C LYS A 154 18.42 6.34 18.80
N ILE A 155 17.27 5.69 18.99
CA ILE A 155 16.01 6.34 19.37
C ILE A 155 16.14 7.06 20.72
N GLU A 156 16.83 6.44 21.71
CA GLU A 156 17.06 7.03 23.03
C GLU A 156 17.95 8.28 23.01
N ASN A 157 18.75 8.44 21.95
CA ASN A 157 19.63 9.61 21.76
C ASN A 157 19.02 10.73 20.89
N TYR A 158 17.83 10.54 20.34
CA TYR A 158 17.15 11.60 19.58
C TYR A 158 16.46 12.59 20.52
N SER A 159 16.61 13.88 20.20
CA SER A 159 15.74 14.91 20.76
C SER A 159 14.36 14.86 20.10
N SER A 160 13.33 15.15 20.84
CA SER A 160 11.97 15.25 20.32
C SER A 160 11.83 16.37 19.30
N MET A 161 11.14 16.12 18.20
CA MET A 161 10.93 17.10 17.13
C MET A 161 9.80 18.10 17.45
N PHE A 162 8.89 17.73 18.34
CA PHE A 162 7.76 18.56 18.79
C PHE A 162 7.14 17.96 20.05
N GLU A 163 6.35 18.77 20.76
CA GLU A 163 5.61 18.34 21.94
C GLU A 163 4.59 17.24 21.60
N PRO A 164 4.51 16.14 22.38
CA PRO A 164 3.57 15.06 22.16
C PRO A 164 2.13 15.55 21.98
N ASP A 165 1.41 14.94 21.05
CA ASP A 165 0.00 15.21 20.68
C ASP A 165 -0.27 16.56 20.02
N THR A 166 0.74 17.38 19.70
CA THR A 166 0.52 18.67 19.03
C THR A 166 0.35 18.57 17.52
N LYS A 167 0.97 17.56 16.88
CA LYS A 167 0.81 17.26 15.45
C LYS A 167 1.02 15.77 15.16
N HIS A 168 0.56 15.35 13.99
CA HIS A 168 0.86 14.05 13.42
C HIS A 168 2.17 14.12 12.62
N GLU A 169 3.06 13.15 12.85
CA GLU A 169 4.23 12.91 11.99
C GLU A 169 4.60 11.43 12.01
N TYR A 170 4.56 10.80 10.85
CA TYR A 170 4.82 9.38 10.71
C TYR A 170 6.25 9.03 11.10
N SER A 171 6.41 8.07 12.01
CA SER A 171 7.70 7.60 12.50
C SER A 171 7.69 6.09 12.72
N ASN A 172 8.61 5.38 12.07
CA ASN A 172 8.80 3.95 12.30
C ASN A 172 9.24 3.65 13.74
N SER A 173 9.91 4.61 14.41
CA SER A 173 10.32 4.51 15.82
C SER A 173 9.14 4.21 16.73
N ASN A 174 7.97 4.80 16.48
CA ASN A 174 6.78 4.57 17.30
C ASN A 174 6.37 3.10 17.31
N TYR A 175 6.30 2.48 16.14
CA TYR A 175 5.88 1.08 16.01
C TYR A 175 6.98 0.10 16.37
N PHE A 176 8.24 0.47 16.20
CA PHE A 176 9.38 -0.27 16.73
C PHE A 176 9.29 -0.39 18.26
N ILE A 177 9.07 0.74 18.94
CA ILE A 177 8.88 0.80 20.40
C ILE A 177 7.66 -0.02 20.84
N LEU A 178 6.52 0.05 20.12
CA LEU A 178 5.32 -0.75 20.43
C LEU A 178 5.61 -2.25 20.41
N GLY A 179 6.41 -2.74 19.44
CA GLY A 179 6.84 -4.13 19.42
C GLY A 179 7.67 -4.53 20.63
N LEU A 180 8.61 -3.69 21.04
CA LEU A 180 9.39 -3.94 22.27
C LEU A 180 8.53 -3.88 23.53
N ILE A 181 7.49 -3.03 23.57
CA ILE A 181 6.52 -2.99 24.67
C ILE A 181 5.73 -4.31 24.74
N ILE A 182 5.31 -4.85 23.59
CA ILE A 182 4.65 -6.18 23.54
C ILE A 182 5.57 -7.24 24.17
N GLU A 183 6.85 -7.30 23.75
CA GLU A 183 7.82 -8.26 24.31
C GLU A 183 8.02 -8.06 25.82
N LYS A 184 8.17 -6.81 26.28
CA LYS A 184 8.34 -6.50 27.71
C LYS A 184 7.14 -6.93 28.58
N ILE A 185 5.90 -6.73 28.09
CA ILE A 185 4.67 -7.07 28.82
C ILE A 185 4.43 -8.58 28.83
N THR A 186 4.59 -9.23 27.69
CA THR A 186 4.22 -10.65 27.52
C THR A 186 5.33 -11.60 27.91
N LYS A 187 6.58 -11.14 27.98
CA LYS A 187 7.80 -11.96 28.16
C LYS A 187 7.99 -13.01 27.06
N LYS A 188 7.40 -12.77 25.90
CA LYS A 188 7.51 -13.56 24.68
C LYS A 188 8.05 -12.70 23.54
N SER A 189 8.72 -13.30 22.58
CA SER A 189 9.18 -12.60 21.39
C SER A 189 8.01 -12.02 20.58
N TYR A 190 8.30 -11.03 19.76
CA TYR A 190 7.30 -10.45 18.83
C TYR A 190 6.73 -11.53 17.90
N ALA A 191 7.59 -12.43 17.37
CA ALA A 191 7.17 -13.56 16.55
C ALA A 191 6.18 -14.48 17.25
N GLU A 192 6.43 -14.85 18.51
CA GLU A 192 5.52 -15.67 19.32
C GLU A 192 4.19 -14.97 19.60
N ASN A 193 4.22 -13.65 19.87
CA ASN A 193 3.01 -12.86 20.05
C ASN A 193 2.18 -12.79 18.76
N LEU A 194 2.82 -12.49 17.61
CA LEU A 194 2.17 -12.50 16.30
C LEU A 194 1.52 -13.86 16.04
N LYS A 195 2.27 -14.94 16.26
CA LYS A 195 1.79 -16.31 16.06
C LYS A 195 0.57 -16.61 16.92
N THR A 196 0.68 -16.44 18.24
CA THR A 196 -0.35 -16.90 19.19
C THR A 196 -1.57 -15.98 19.26
N ARG A 197 -1.37 -14.65 19.07
CA ARG A 197 -2.46 -13.68 19.17
C ARG A 197 -3.22 -13.45 17.88
N ILE A 198 -2.59 -13.71 16.71
CA ILE A 198 -3.19 -13.44 15.41
C ILE A 198 -3.13 -14.65 14.49
N SER A 199 -1.91 -15.13 14.12
CA SER A 199 -1.76 -16.10 13.05
C SER A 199 -2.46 -17.43 13.35
N ASP A 200 -2.28 -18.01 14.54
CA ASP A 200 -2.93 -19.26 14.92
C ASP A 200 -4.46 -19.10 15.06
N LYS A 201 -4.93 -17.97 15.62
CA LYS A 201 -6.37 -17.70 15.77
C LYS A 201 -7.11 -17.61 14.43
N LEU A 202 -6.45 -17.10 13.41
CA LEU A 202 -7.02 -16.92 12.09
C LEU A 202 -6.52 -17.96 11.08
N GLU A 203 -5.71 -18.93 11.51
CA GLU A 203 -5.06 -19.91 10.63
C GLU A 203 -4.31 -19.27 9.46
N LEU A 204 -3.54 -18.18 9.74
CA LEU A 204 -2.70 -17.52 8.77
C LEU A 204 -1.38 -18.27 8.64
N LYS A 205 -1.36 -19.34 7.85
CA LYS A 205 -0.23 -20.27 7.74
C LYS A 205 1.02 -19.65 7.10
N ASN A 206 0.89 -18.53 6.44
CA ASN A 206 1.96 -17.88 5.69
C ASN A 206 2.33 -16.50 6.27
N THR A 207 1.84 -16.14 7.47
CA THR A 207 2.07 -14.86 8.12
C THR A 207 2.92 -15.04 9.37
N TYR A 208 4.13 -14.48 9.36
CA TYR A 208 5.09 -14.60 10.46
C TYR A 208 6.13 -13.46 10.42
N TYR A 209 6.91 -13.37 11.48
CA TYR A 209 8.10 -12.53 11.57
C TYR A 209 9.33 -13.41 11.77
N THR A 210 10.39 -13.14 11.02
CA THR A 210 11.73 -13.73 11.17
C THR A 210 12.79 -12.71 10.80
N ASN A 211 13.99 -12.83 11.36
CA ASN A 211 15.17 -12.08 10.97
C ASN A 211 16.14 -12.90 10.10
N GLU A 212 15.73 -14.11 9.70
CA GLU A 212 16.47 -14.93 8.75
C GLU A 212 16.44 -14.33 7.34
N LYS A 213 17.43 -14.64 6.54
CA LYS A 213 17.46 -14.29 5.11
C LYS A 213 16.33 -15.01 4.37
N THR A 214 15.91 -14.43 3.25
CA THR A 214 14.86 -14.98 2.38
C THR A 214 15.18 -16.42 1.96
N ASP A 215 14.21 -17.31 2.17
CA ASP A 215 14.28 -18.73 1.82
C ASP A 215 13.23 -19.07 0.73
N ILE A 216 13.70 -19.19 -0.51
CA ILE A 216 12.86 -19.54 -1.67
C ILE A 216 12.20 -20.91 -1.47
N SER A 217 12.83 -21.86 -0.74
CA SER A 217 12.23 -23.17 -0.46
C SER A 217 10.97 -23.06 0.40
N LYS A 218 10.86 -22.01 1.22
CA LYS A 218 9.67 -21.63 1.98
C LYS A 218 8.67 -20.80 1.16
N ARG A 219 8.90 -20.60 -0.14
CA ARG A 219 8.11 -19.75 -1.04
C ARG A 219 8.16 -18.26 -0.69
N GLU A 220 9.22 -17.81 -0.07
CA GLU A 220 9.51 -16.39 0.11
C GLU A 220 10.03 -15.81 -1.19
N SER A 221 9.85 -14.51 -1.41
CA SER A 221 10.29 -13.80 -2.60
C SER A 221 11.45 -12.87 -2.29
N TYR A 222 12.36 -12.70 -3.24
CA TYR A 222 13.25 -11.54 -3.29
C TYR A 222 12.52 -10.33 -3.88
N SER A 223 13.05 -9.13 -3.66
CA SER A 223 12.57 -7.90 -4.27
C SER A 223 13.54 -7.39 -5.33
N TYR A 224 12.99 -6.59 -6.25
CA TYR A 224 13.68 -6.17 -7.47
C TYR A 224 13.44 -4.70 -7.76
N THR A 225 14.40 -4.07 -8.44
CA THR A 225 14.25 -2.81 -9.15
C THR A 225 14.42 -3.05 -10.65
N PHE A 226 13.73 -2.28 -11.49
CA PHE A 226 13.87 -2.35 -12.94
C PHE A 226 14.88 -1.31 -13.41
N ASN A 227 15.87 -1.73 -14.22
CA ASN A 227 16.95 -0.88 -14.71
C ASN A 227 16.81 -0.50 -16.19
N ASP A 228 15.59 -0.49 -16.71
CA ASP A 228 15.21 -0.28 -18.13
C ASP A 228 15.42 -1.48 -19.07
N GLU A 229 16.13 -2.53 -18.64
CA GLU A 229 16.36 -3.73 -19.44
C GLU A 229 15.91 -5.01 -18.74
N TYR A 230 16.19 -5.12 -17.43
CA TYR A 230 15.86 -6.30 -16.63
C TYR A 230 15.59 -5.95 -15.16
N TRP A 231 15.12 -6.94 -14.41
CA TRP A 231 14.86 -6.83 -12.99
C TRP A 231 16.11 -7.17 -12.19
N ASP A 232 16.74 -6.16 -11.57
CA ASP A 232 17.87 -6.31 -10.66
C ASP A 232 17.37 -6.66 -9.25
N LYS A 233 17.97 -7.70 -8.67
CA LYS A 233 17.68 -8.08 -7.30
C LYS A 233 18.22 -7.03 -6.34
N ILE A 234 17.39 -6.61 -5.40
CA ILE A 234 17.79 -5.71 -4.31
C ILE A 234 18.40 -6.51 -3.17
N ASP A 235 19.48 -5.99 -2.57
CA ASP A 235 20.11 -6.57 -1.42
C ASP A 235 19.17 -6.55 -0.20
N GLU A 236 19.15 -7.66 0.52
CA GLU A 236 18.30 -7.82 1.68
C GLU A 236 18.88 -7.14 2.91
N TRP A 237 18.03 -6.43 3.61
CA TRP A 237 18.35 -5.89 4.93
C TRP A 237 18.15 -6.94 6.02
N ASN A 238 18.86 -6.75 7.16
CA ASN A 238 18.50 -7.46 8.38
C ASN A 238 17.09 -7.05 8.79
N ASN A 239 16.17 -8.01 8.85
CA ASN A 239 14.75 -7.73 9.06
C ASN A 239 14.43 -7.16 10.45
N ASP A 240 15.35 -7.28 11.43
CA ASP A 240 15.26 -6.60 12.72
C ASP A 240 15.32 -5.07 12.59
N ILE A 241 15.82 -4.52 11.47
CA ILE A 241 15.75 -3.09 11.17
C ILE A 241 14.28 -2.64 11.08
N ALA A 242 13.46 -3.38 10.36
CA ALA A 242 12.05 -3.06 10.22
C ALA A 242 11.21 -3.56 11.41
N PHE A 243 11.59 -4.70 11.99
CA PHE A 243 10.97 -5.33 13.17
C PHE A 243 9.43 -5.22 13.13
N SER A 244 8.83 -4.75 14.20
CA SER A 244 7.38 -4.58 14.37
C SER A 244 6.78 -3.41 13.57
N SER A 245 7.63 -2.55 13.01
CA SER A 245 7.18 -1.45 12.15
C SER A 245 7.01 -1.86 10.67
N GLY A 246 7.67 -2.97 10.23
CA GLY A 246 7.70 -3.33 8.81
C GLY A 246 8.14 -4.76 8.48
N GLY A 247 8.52 -5.58 9.46
CA GLY A 247 9.25 -6.83 9.23
C GLY A 247 8.38 -8.09 9.05
N ILE A 248 7.06 -8.01 9.01
CA ILE A 248 6.20 -9.18 8.81
C ILE A 248 6.29 -9.67 7.35
N ILE A 249 6.30 -10.99 7.19
CA ILE A 249 6.18 -11.69 5.91
C ILE A 249 4.78 -12.27 5.83
N SER A 250 4.11 -12.14 4.66
CA SER A 250 2.75 -12.64 4.46
C SER A 250 2.44 -12.93 2.99
N THR A 251 1.22 -13.39 2.73
CA THR A 251 0.62 -13.54 1.39
C THR A 251 -0.58 -12.60 1.23
N PRO A 252 -0.99 -12.23 0.00
CA PRO A 252 -2.20 -11.44 -0.20
C PRO A 252 -3.44 -12.10 0.39
N GLU A 253 -3.54 -13.43 0.32
CA GLU A 253 -4.69 -14.16 0.88
C GLU A 253 -4.76 -14.04 2.40
N ASP A 254 -3.64 -14.26 3.11
CA ASP A 254 -3.60 -14.10 4.58
C ASP A 254 -3.94 -12.67 4.99
N LEU A 255 -3.46 -11.65 4.24
CA LEU A 255 -3.77 -10.25 4.53
C LEU A 255 -5.26 -9.94 4.35
N THR A 256 -5.92 -10.48 3.30
CA THR A 256 -7.37 -10.28 3.12
C THR A 256 -8.16 -10.94 4.25
N LYS A 257 -7.72 -12.12 4.73
CA LYS A 257 -8.32 -12.80 5.87
C LYS A 257 -8.13 -12.01 7.18
N PHE A 258 -6.90 -11.49 7.40
CA PHE A 258 -6.56 -10.71 8.59
C PHE A 258 -7.41 -9.43 8.70
N ILE A 259 -7.41 -8.59 7.67
CA ILE A 259 -8.11 -7.29 7.75
C ILE A 259 -9.61 -7.49 7.91
N ARG A 260 -10.21 -8.45 7.20
CA ARG A 260 -11.63 -8.77 7.37
C ARG A 260 -11.93 -9.25 8.80
N ALA A 261 -11.13 -10.15 9.34
CA ALA A 261 -11.29 -10.65 10.70
C ALA A 261 -11.17 -9.53 11.75
N LEU A 262 -10.27 -8.56 11.55
CA LEU A 262 -10.16 -7.38 12.39
C LEU A 262 -11.48 -6.59 12.40
N PHE A 263 -12.05 -6.31 11.23
CA PHE A 263 -13.28 -5.54 11.08
C PHE A 263 -14.53 -6.32 11.51
N LYS A 264 -14.50 -7.65 11.48
CA LYS A 264 -15.60 -8.50 11.98
C LYS A 264 -15.55 -8.74 13.51
N GLY A 265 -14.58 -8.12 14.21
CA GLY A 265 -14.48 -8.24 15.69
C GLY A 265 -13.85 -9.54 16.18
N ASN A 266 -13.20 -10.32 15.29
CA ASN A 266 -12.59 -11.59 15.68
C ASN A 266 -11.25 -11.42 16.41
N LEU A 267 -10.64 -10.23 16.36
CA LEU A 267 -9.33 -9.94 16.93
C LEU A 267 -9.38 -8.95 18.09
N VAL A 268 -10.24 -7.95 17.99
CA VAL A 268 -10.48 -6.92 19.01
C VAL A 268 -11.98 -6.66 19.13
N THR A 269 -12.42 -6.05 20.21
CA THR A 269 -13.83 -5.66 20.41
C THR A 269 -14.25 -4.56 19.42
N PRO A 270 -15.55 -4.41 19.14
CA PRO A 270 -16.05 -3.29 18.31
C PRO A 270 -15.62 -1.92 18.82
N ALA A 271 -15.57 -1.72 20.15
CA ALA A 271 -15.10 -0.46 20.74
C ALA A 271 -13.63 -0.17 20.43
N SER A 272 -12.77 -1.18 20.54
CA SER A 272 -11.35 -1.06 20.16
C SER A 272 -11.18 -0.82 18.64
N LEU A 273 -11.97 -1.48 17.81
CA LEU A 273 -11.93 -1.26 16.36
C LEU A 273 -12.33 0.18 16.00
N GLU A 274 -13.36 0.74 16.64
CA GLU A 274 -13.76 2.14 16.39
C GLU A 274 -12.65 3.12 16.80
N LEU A 275 -11.93 2.88 17.89
CA LEU A 275 -10.73 3.66 18.24
C LEU A 275 -9.66 3.54 17.15
N MET A 276 -9.39 2.32 16.65
CA MET A 276 -8.40 2.11 15.60
C MET A 276 -8.78 2.81 14.29
N LYS A 277 -10.07 2.86 13.94
CA LYS A 277 -10.61 3.51 12.73
C LYS A 277 -10.71 5.03 12.85
N THR A 278 -10.78 5.56 14.06
CA THR A 278 -10.88 7.00 14.31
C THR A 278 -9.61 7.68 13.84
N LEU A 279 -9.73 8.59 12.88
CA LEU A 279 -8.58 9.31 12.35
C LEU A 279 -8.33 10.57 13.19
N LYS A 280 -7.09 10.72 13.67
CA LYS A 280 -6.56 12.00 14.13
C LYS A 280 -5.72 12.56 12.98
N ASP A 281 -6.13 13.69 12.44
CA ASP A 281 -5.67 14.20 11.14
C ASP A 281 -6.02 13.20 9.99
N THR A 282 -5.05 12.46 9.48
CA THR A 282 -5.24 11.50 8.38
C THR A 282 -4.96 10.05 8.77
N TYR A 283 -4.58 9.79 10.03
CA TYR A 283 -4.07 8.49 10.49
C TYR A 283 -4.83 8.00 11.72
N GLY A 284 -5.28 6.75 11.68
CA GLY A 284 -5.83 6.03 12.83
C GLY A 284 -4.75 5.23 13.56
N MET A 285 -5.12 4.24 14.37
CA MET A 285 -4.14 3.34 14.99
C MET A 285 -3.72 2.26 13.99
N ALA A 286 -2.72 2.59 13.15
CA ALA A 286 -2.25 1.81 12.00
C ALA A 286 -3.35 1.48 10.98
N LEU A 287 -4.33 2.35 10.85
CA LEU A 287 -5.32 2.31 9.78
C LEU A 287 -5.36 3.67 9.10
N ILE A 288 -5.29 3.66 7.77
CA ILE A 288 -5.52 4.83 6.93
C ILE A 288 -6.76 4.60 6.08
N ARG A 289 -7.34 5.69 5.61
CA ARG A 289 -8.56 5.65 4.81
C ARG A 289 -8.24 5.99 3.36
N PHE A 290 -8.48 5.05 2.46
CA PHE A 290 -8.27 5.21 1.03
C PHE A 290 -9.61 5.52 0.35
N PRO A 291 -9.78 6.70 -0.29
CA PRO A 291 -10.97 6.96 -1.08
C PRO A 291 -10.88 6.28 -2.46
N PHE A 292 -11.99 5.69 -2.90
CA PHE A 292 -12.21 5.28 -4.29
C PHE A 292 -13.61 5.72 -4.73
N GLY A 293 -13.72 6.89 -5.34
CA GLY A 293 -14.98 7.60 -5.51
C GLY A 293 -15.63 7.87 -4.15
N GLU A 294 -16.88 7.46 -3.97
CA GLU A 294 -17.58 7.58 -2.68
C GLU A 294 -17.22 6.47 -1.66
N ARG A 295 -16.49 5.45 -2.09
CA ARG A 295 -16.09 4.32 -1.25
C ARG A 295 -14.91 4.70 -0.39
N LYS A 296 -14.94 4.27 0.87
CA LYS A 296 -13.88 4.53 1.85
C LYS A 296 -13.34 3.20 2.33
N PHE A 297 -12.23 2.77 1.75
CA PHE A 297 -11.49 1.60 2.22
C PHE A 297 -10.67 1.97 3.44
N TYR A 298 -10.60 1.07 4.41
CA TYR A 298 -9.69 1.14 5.54
C TYR A 298 -8.61 0.07 5.40
N GLY A 299 -7.38 0.40 5.71
CA GLY A 299 -6.26 -0.52 5.63
C GLY A 299 -4.93 0.18 5.83
N HIS A 300 -3.88 -0.33 5.19
CA HIS A 300 -2.55 0.27 5.21
C HIS A 300 -1.76 -0.11 3.94
N ASN A 301 -0.82 0.74 3.57
CA ASN A 301 0.19 0.46 2.55
C ASN A 301 1.52 0.13 3.21
N GLY A 302 2.43 -0.47 2.46
CA GLY A 302 3.80 -0.72 2.91
C GLY A 302 4.81 -0.60 1.79
N LYS A 303 6.03 -0.21 2.18
CA LYS A 303 7.22 -0.28 1.34
C LYS A 303 8.39 -0.73 2.20
N ILE A 304 9.20 -1.66 1.71
CA ILE A 304 10.45 -2.11 2.34
C ILE A 304 11.33 -2.73 1.27
N GLU A 305 12.61 -2.35 1.21
CA GLU A 305 13.49 -2.75 0.11
C GLU A 305 12.80 -2.42 -1.23
N GLY A 306 12.68 -3.38 -2.15
CA GLY A 306 11.90 -3.23 -3.38
C GLY A 306 10.46 -3.76 -3.29
N PHE A 307 10.02 -4.19 -2.11
CA PHE A 307 8.64 -4.63 -1.92
C PHE A 307 7.68 -3.47 -1.76
N GLY A 308 6.54 -3.57 -2.44
CA GLY A 308 5.37 -2.71 -2.25
C GLY A 308 4.17 -3.54 -1.78
N SER A 309 3.32 -2.97 -0.95
CA SER A 309 2.14 -3.67 -0.44
C SER A 309 0.95 -2.73 -0.25
N SER A 310 -0.24 -3.24 -0.52
CA SER A 310 -1.51 -2.57 -0.23
C SER A 310 -2.48 -3.58 0.35
N MET A 311 -3.20 -3.18 1.39
CA MET A 311 -4.27 -3.95 2.01
C MET A 311 -5.42 -3.02 2.32
N GLY A 312 -6.64 -3.36 1.88
CA GLY A 312 -7.82 -2.56 2.10
C GLY A 312 -9.07 -3.38 2.35
N TYR A 313 -9.98 -2.84 3.17
CA TYR A 313 -11.31 -3.38 3.45
C TYR A 313 -12.39 -2.31 3.27
N TYR A 314 -13.43 -2.65 2.55
CA TYR A 314 -14.64 -1.83 2.39
C TYR A 314 -15.83 -2.54 3.02
N GLU A 315 -16.30 -2.00 4.16
CA GLU A 315 -17.30 -2.65 5.00
C GLU A 315 -18.64 -2.89 4.29
N LYS A 316 -19.11 -1.91 3.49
CA LYS A 316 -20.44 -1.98 2.86
C LYS A 316 -20.60 -3.15 1.90
N ASP A 317 -19.52 -3.52 1.20
CA ASP A 317 -19.53 -4.62 0.24
C ASP A 317 -18.92 -5.90 0.83
N ASP A 318 -18.45 -5.88 2.09
CA ASP A 318 -17.60 -6.91 2.70
C ASP A 318 -16.44 -7.33 1.78
N LEU A 319 -15.80 -6.31 1.16
CA LEU A 319 -14.76 -6.50 0.16
C LEU A 319 -13.38 -6.25 0.78
N THR A 320 -12.50 -7.23 0.65
CA THR A 320 -11.08 -7.08 0.95
C THR A 320 -10.24 -7.23 -0.31
N ILE A 321 -9.18 -6.45 -0.39
CA ILE A 321 -8.21 -6.51 -1.48
C ILE A 321 -6.81 -6.37 -0.92
N SER A 322 -5.89 -7.19 -1.41
CA SER A 322 -4.46 -7.06 -1.09
C SER A 322 -3.62 -7.32 -2.33
N LEU A 323 -2.76 -6.35 -2.64
CA LEU A 323 -1.75 -6.40 -3.69
C LEU A 323 -0.38 -6.36 -3.05
N LEU A 324 0.44 -7.39 -3.27
CA LEU A 324 1.84 -7.46 -2.84
C LEU A 324 2.73 -7.49 -4.08
N VAL A 325 3.73 -6.63 -4.10
CA VAL A 325 4.61 -6.38 -5.25
C VAL A 325 6.05 -6.63 -4.82
N ASN A 326 6.81 -7.34 -5.61
CA ASN A 326 8.25 -7.54 -5.41
C ASN A 326 9.10 -6.95 -6.53
N GLY A 327 8.48 -6.34 -7.55
CA GLY A 327 9.11 -5.54 -8.59
C GLY A 327 8.12 -4.48 -9.06
N GLU A 328 8.48 -3.19 -8.93
CA GLU A 328 7.62 -2.05 -9.25
C GLU A 328 8.34 -1.11 -10.21
N ASN A 329 7.80 -0.98 -11.42
CA ASN A 329 8.17 -0.01 -12.45
C ASN A 329 6.95 0.76 -12.98
N TYR A 330 5.87 0.74 -12.20
CA TYR A 330 4.63 1.48 -12.42
C TYR A 330 3.91 1.63 -11.07
N SER A 331 3.31 2.80 -10.85
CA SER A 331 2.72 3.13 -9.55
C SER A 331 1.73 2.07 -9.04
N GLN A 332 2.01 1.50 -7.87
CA GLN A 332 1.12 0.54 -7.20
C GLN A 332 -0.29 1.12 -6.99
N ASN A 333 -0.39 2.43 -6.75
CA ASN A 333 -1.68 3.10 -6.62
C ASN A 333 -2.47 3.06 -7.94
N ASP A 334 -1.82 3.25 -9.08
CA ASP A 334 -2.46 3.19 -10.40
C ASP A 334 -2.90 1.77 -10.74
N ILE A 335 -2.10 0.77 -10.39
CA ILE A 335 -2.48 -0.64 -10.49
C ILE A 335 -3.76 -0.88 -9.69
N MET A 336 -3.80 -0.42 -8.44
CA MET A 336 -4.96 -0.59 -7.57
C MET A 336 -6.21 0.15 -8.08
N ILE A 337 -6.04 1.38 -8.61
CA ILE A 337 -7.13 2.12 -9.27
C ILE A 337 -7.67 1.34 -10.45
N GLY A 338 -6.80 0.76 -11.29
CA GLY A 338 -7.19 -0.08 -12.42
C GLY A 338 -8.00 -1.29 -11.98
N ILE A 339 -7.50 -2.02 -10.98
CA ILE A 339 -8.16 -3.20 -10.42
C ILE A 339 -9.55 -2.83 -9.87
N LEU A 340 -9.65 -1.79 -9.05
CA LEU A 340 -10.92 -1.36 -8.46
C LEU A 340 -11.88 -0.81 -9.51
N SER A 341 -11.39 -0.09 -10.53
CA SER A 341 -12.23 0.39 -11.62
C SER A 341 -12.87 -0.78 -12.37
N ILE A 342 -12.08 -1.79 -12.75
CA ILE A 342 -12.59 -2.99 -13.41
C ILE A 342 -13.53 -3.76 -12.47
N TYR A 343 -13.16 -3.90 -11.19
CA TYR A 343 -13.99 -4.58 -10.20
C TYR A 343 -15.39 -3.95 -10.09
N TYR A 344 -15.46 -2.62 -10.06
CA TYR A 344 -16.71 -1.86 -9.98
C TYR A 344 -17.33 -1.52 -11.35
N LYS A 345 -16.85 -2.12 -12.43
CA LYS A 345 -17.36 -1.93 -13.81
C LYS A 345 -17.28 -0.48 -14.28
N LEU A 346 -16.32 0.27 -13.79
CA LEU A 346 -16.03 1.61 -14.28
C LEU A 346 -15.15 1.53 -15.54
N PRO A 347 -15.25 2.48 -16.47
CA PRO A 347 -14.35 2.55 -17.61
C PRO A 347 -12.89 2.66 -17.15
N TYR A 348 -12.05 1.78 -17.66
CA TYR A 348 -10.60 1.81 -17.42
C TYR A 348 -9.86 1.34 -18.67
N PRO A 349 -9.36 2.27 -19.51
CA PRO A 349 -8.44 1.91 -20.57
C PRO A 349 -7.12 1.44 -19.96
N PHE A 350 -6.52 0.38 -20.52
CA PHE A 350 -5.20 -0.05 -20.06
C PHE A 350 -4.18 1.04 -20.38
N PRO A 351 -3.20 1.28 -19.46
CA PRO A 351 -2.15 2.24 -19.72
C PRO A 351 -1.36 1.83 -20.97
N ASN A 352 -0.92 2.82 -21.73
CA ASN A 352 -0.09 2.59 -22.91
C ASN A 352 1.36 2.96 -22.57
N PHE A 353 2.28 2.00 -22.67
CA PHE A 353 3.70 2.17 -22.32
C PHE A 353 4.58 2.43 -23.55
N LYS A 354 3.98 2.77 -24.69
CA LYS A 354 4.74 3.17 -25.86
C LYS A 354 5.57 4.41 -25.50
N LYS A 355 6.90 4.29 -25.56
CA LYS A 355 7.78 5.46 -25.47
C LYS A 355 7.41 6.41 -26.62
N LEU A 356 7.11 7.65 -26.29
CA LEU A 356 6.91 8.69 -27.29
C LEU A 356 8.27 9.01 -27.89
N ASP A 357 8.33 9.12 -29.21
CA ASP A 357 9.51 9.65 -29.86
C ASP A 357 9.66 11.17 -29.62
N ALA A 358 10.86 11.70 -29.82
CA ALA A 358 11.15 13.10 -29.54
C ALA A 358 10.28 14.06 -30.41
N GLU A 359 9.88 13.68 -31.59
CA GLU A 359 9.02 14.50 -32.46
C GLU A 359 7.61 14.60 -31.91
N LEU A 360 7.04 13.48 -31.41
CA LEU A 360 5.74 13.49 -30.74
C LEU A 360 5.76 14.29 -29.44
N ILE A 361 6.80 14.14 -28.62
CA ILE A 361 6.98 14.93 -27.40
C ILE A 361 7.01 16.43 -27.75
N GLN A 362 7.80 16.82 -28.74
CA GLN A 362 7.90 18.21 -29.20
C GLN A 362 6.57 18.75 -29.74
N LYS A 363 5.82 17.90 -30.48
CA LYS A 363 4.51 18.24 -31.04
C LYS A 363 3.53 18.71 -29.97
N TYR A 364 3.52 18.06 -28.78
CA TYR A 364 2.56 18.34 -27.73
C TYR A 364 3.07 19.30 -26.66
N SER A 365 4.37 19.62 -26.64
CA SER A 365 4.97 20.51 -25.63
C SER A 365 4.60 21.98 -25.85
N GLY A 366 4.38 22.71 -24.76
CA GLY A 366 4.08 24.14 -24.76
C GLY A 366 3.21 24.57 -23.59
N THR A 367 2.98 25.88 -23.50
CA THR A 367 2.05 26.47 -22.52
C THR A 367 0.72 26.78 -23.21
N PHE A 368 -0.36 26.31 -22.62
CA PHE A 368 -1.71 26.44 -23.15
C PHE A 368 -2.60 27.17 -22.14
N ALA A 369 -3.42 28.08 -22.63
CA ALA A 369 -4.38 28.84 -21.83
C ALA A 369 -5.82 28.53 -22.26
N SER A 370 -6.74 28.61 -21.31
CA SER A 370 -8.18 28.42 -21.58
C SER A 370 -8.91 29.77 -21.43
N LYS A 371 -9.93 29.95 -22.29
CA LYS A 371 -10.92 31.01 -22.12
C LYS A 371 -12.10 30.57 -21.24
N ASP A 372 -12.24 29.26 -21.04
CA ASP A 372 -13.36 28.68 -20.26
C ASP A 372 -13.09 28.76 -18.75
N ILE A 373 -11.81 28.70 -18.34
CA ILE A 373 -11.38 28.78 -16.94
C ILE A 373 -10.04 29.52 -16.84
N PRO A 374 -9.78 30.28 -15.75
CA PRO A 374 -8.55 31.04 -15.56
C PRO A 374 -7.38 30.13 -15.16
N LEU A 375 -7.01 29.18 -16.04
CA LEU A 375 -5.99 28.20 -15.80
C LEU A 375 -5.07 28.10 -17.01
N LYS A 376 -3.76 28.01 -16.75
CA LYS A 376 -2.77 27.63 -17.77
C LYS A 376 -2.25 26.24 -17.46
N ILE A 377 -1.97 25.48 -18.51
CA ILE A 377 -1.34 24.17 -18.42
C ILE A 377 -0.09 24.17 -19.30
N THR A 378 1.06 23.91 -18.67
CA THR A 378 2.31 23.70 -19.39
C THR A 378 2.53 22.21 -19.57
N VAL A 379 2.71 21.77 -20.81
CA VAL A 379 3.07 20.41 -21.20
C VAL A 379 4.53 20.40 -21.61
N PHE A 380 5.33 19.55 -21.02
CA PHE A 380 6.78 19.53 -21.21
C PHE A 380 7.36 18.11 -21.05
N GLU A 381 8.56 17.94 -21.56
CA GLU A 381 9.32 16.69 -21.46
C GLU A 381 10.15 16.69 -20.17
N LYS A 382 10.19 15.55 -19.51
CA LYS A 382 11.16 15.25 -18.45
C LYS A 382 11.52 13.77 -18.46
N GLU A 383 12.80 13.45 -18.63
CA GLU A 383 13.33 12.08 -18.62
C GLU A 383 12.61 11.14 -19.61
N GLY A 384 12.36 11.62 -20.83
CA GLY A 384 11.66 10.87 -21.88
C GLY A 384 10.15 10.74 -21.71
N ASN A 385 9.58 11.39 -20.70
CA ASN A 385 8.14 11.37 -20.42
C ASN A 385 7.51 12.73 -20.66
N LEU A 386 6.26 12.72 -21.10
CA LEU A 386 5.45 13.93 -21.22
C LEU A 386 4.76 14.21 -19.88
N LEU A 387 4.96 15.41 -19.35
CA LEU A 387 4.31 15.87 -18.11
C LEU A 387 3.41 17.06 -18.41
N ALA A 388 2.41 17.26 -17.57
CA ALA A 388 1.62 18.48 -17.54
C ALA A 388 1.66 19.13 -16.15
N GLN A 389 1.62 20.46 -16.12
CA GLN A 389 1.58 21.24 -14.90
C GLN A 389 0.55 22.35 -15.04
N ALA A 390 -0.48 22.31 -14.22
CA ALA A 390 -1.44 23.40 -14.12
C ALA A 390 -0.89 24.51 -13.21
N THR A 391 -1.26 25.76 -13.44
CA THR A 391 -0.82 26.92 -12.65
C THR A 391 -1.06 26.70 -11.16
N GLY A 392 0.01 26.82 -10.35
CA GLY A 392 -0.06 26.66 -8.90
C GLY A 392 -0.19 25.22 -8.40
N GLN A 393 -0.05 24.21 -9.28
CA GLN A 393 -0.13 22.79 -8.91
C GLN A 393 1.18 22.05 -9.22
N PRO A 394 1.45 20.92 -8.56
CA PRO A 394 2.55 20.04 -8.94
C PRO A 394 2.37 19.51 -10.37
N SER A 395 3.47 19.18 -11.04
CA SER A 395 3.43 18.48 -12.31
C SER A 395 2.98 17.04 -12.13
N PHE A 396 2.32 16.49 -13.16
CA PHE A 396 1.86 15.11 -13.21
C PHE A 396 2.18 14.47 -14.56
N PRO A 397 2.43 13.15 -14.61
CA PRO A 397 2.76 12.46 -15.84
C PRO A 397 1.52 12.32 -16.74
N LEU A 398 1.73 12.48 -18.04
CA LEU A 398 0.73 12.20 -19.06
C LEU A 398 1.03 10.84 -19.71
N THR A 399 0.14 9.88 -19.50
CA THR A 399 0.24 8.56 -20.12
C THR A 399 -0.46 8.59 -21.48
N PHE A 400 0.25 8.17 -22.53
CA PHE A 400 -0.33 8.02 -23.86
C PHE A 400 -1.44 6.97 -23.84
N SER A 401 -2.65 7.34 -24.24
CA SER A 401 -3.81 6.45 -24.26
C SER A 401 -4.11 5.93 -25.67
N ARG A 402 -4.20 6.84 -26.63
CA ARG A 402 -4.38 6.62 -28.07
C ARG A 402 -3.88 7.84 -28.81
N ASP A 403 -3.87 7.79 -30.14
CA ASP A 403 -3.39 8.91 -30.97
C ASP A 403 -4.01 10.24 -30.52
N ASP A 404 -3.14 11.23 -30.30
CA ASP A 404 -3.44 12.58 -29.81
C ASP A 404 -4.17 12.67 -28.43
N VAL A 405 -4.28 11.54 -27.68
CA VAL A 405 -4.97 11.52 -26.35
C VAL A 405 -4.05 11.02 -25.27
N PHE A 406 -3.94 11.84 -24.23
CA PHE A 406 -3.17 11.54 -23.01
C PHE A 406 -4.07 11.56 -21.79
N VAL A 407 -3.75 10.72 -20.81
CA VAL A 407 -4.54 10.60 -19.58
C VAL A 407 -3.68 10.72 -18.32
N PHE A 408 -4.27 11.27 -17.26
CA PHE A 408 -3.79 11.13 -15.90
C PHE A 408 -4.94 10.56 -15.05
N VAL A 409 -4.91 9.24 -14.92
CA VAL A 409 -6.02 8.43 -14.38
C VAL A 409 -6.34 8.80 -12.93
N GLN A 410 -5.33 9.13 -12.12
CA GLN A 410 -5.48 9.47 -10.70
C GLN A 410 -6.41 10.68 -10.46
N ALA A 411 -6.39 11.65 -11.37
CA ALA A 411 -7.23 12.84 -11.28
C ALA A 411 -8.42 12.81 -12.26
N GLY A 412 -8.63 11.69 -12.98
CA GLY A 412 -9.67 11.57 -14.01
C GLY A 412 -9.50 12.57 -15.16
N ILE A 413 -8.25 12.90 -15.47
CA ILE A 413 -7.90 13.84 -16.56
C ILE A 413 -7.73 13.07 -17.86
N GLU A 414 -8.39 13.56 -18.94
CA GLU A 414 -8.11 13.21 -20.32
C GLU A 414 -7.80 14.51 -21.10
N MET A 415 -6.66 14.55 -21.75
CA MET A 415 -6.23 15.64 -22.64
C MET A 415 -6.23 15.13 -24.08
N GLU A 416 -7.16 15.62 -24.90
CA GLU A 416 -7.31 15.27 -26.31
C GLU A 416 -6.78 16.41 -27.16
N PHE A 417 -5.59 16.23 -27.76
CA PHE A 417 -4.99 17.23 -28.65
C PHE A 417 -5.71 17.23 -30.00
N THR A 418 -6.32 18.35 -30.32
CA THR A 418 -7.02 18.58 -31.58
C THR A 418 -6.08 19.11 -32.66
N SER A 419 -4.91 19.63 -32.25
CA SER A 419 -3.79 20.05 -33.10
C SER A 419 -2.53 20.19 -32.24
N ASN A 420 -1.40 20.56 -32.83
CA ASN A 420 -0.17 20.91 -32.12
C ASN A 420 -0.30 22.23 -31.30
N THR A 421 -1.39 22.97 -31.47
CA THR A 421 -1.65 24.25 -30.76
C THR A 421 -2.90 24.25 -29.93
N SER A 422 -3.63 23.15 -29.82
CA SER A 422 -4.87 23.10 -29.04
C SER A 422 -5.20 21.71 -28.52
N PHE A 423 -5.84 21.65 -27.35
CA PHE A 423 -6.41 20.42 -26.80
C PHE A 423 -7.70 20.67 -26.02
N ILE A 424 -8.47 19.63 -25.81
CA ILE A 424 -9.64 19.59 -24.95
C ILE A 424 -9.26 18.86 -23.68
N LEU A 425 -9.36 19.53 -22.53
CA LEU A 425 -9.27 18.92 -21.20
C LEU A 425 -10.63 18.38 -20.80
N LYS A 426 -10.70 17.10 -20.48
CA LYS A 426 -11.92 16.47 -19.92
C LYS A 426 -11.64 16.04 -18.49
N GLN A 427 -12.45 16.52 -17.53
CA GLN A 427 -12.32 16.18 -16.13
C GLN A 427 -13.67 16.36 -15.41
N GLY A 428 -14.06 15.38 -14.58
CA GLY A 428 -15.29 15.45 -13.79
C GLY A 428 -16.57 15.62 -14.64
N GLY A 429 -16.61 15.07 -15.86
CA GLY A 429 -17.71 15.20 -16.81
C GLY A 429 -17.77 16.54 -17.54
N LYS A 430 -16.84 17.45 -17.29
CA LYS A 430 -16.73 18.76 -17.97
C LYS A 430 -15.65 18.73 -19.05
N LYS A 431 -15.77 19.64 -20.04
CA LYS A 431 -14.80 19.84 -21.12
C LYS A 431 -14.36 21.30 -21.15
N PHE A 432 -13.06 21.55 -21.30
CA PHE A 432 -12.48 22.87 -21.37
C PHE A 432 -11.52 22.93 -22.56
N ASN A 433 -11.61 23.99 -23.36
CA ASN A 433 -10.75 24.17 -24.52
C ASN A 433 -9.50 24.95 -24.11
N PHE A 434 -8.33 24.46 -24.58
CA PHE A 434 -7.03 25.12 -24.36
C PHE A 434 -6.38 25.39 -25.68
N THR A 435 -5.75 26.57 -25.79
CA THR A 435 -4.95 26.98 -26.96
C THR A 435 -3.56 27.40 -26.54
N LYS A 436 -2.57 27.07 -27.35
CA LYS A 436 -1.14 27.39 -27.12
C LYS A 436 -0.94 28.91 -27.13
N GLU A 437 -0.16 29.41 -26.18
CA GLU A 437 0.24 30.83 -26.11
C GLU A 437 1.38 31.16 -27.09
#